data_1ba64f931fd12c2f96c7c6e72e13a3a2
#
_entry.id   1ba64f931fd12c2f96c7c6e72e13a3a2
#
_cell.length_a   1.000
_cell.length_b   1.000
_cell.length_c   1.000
_cell.angle_alpha   90.00
_cell.angle_beta   90.00
_cell.angle_gamma   90.00
#
_symmetry.space_group_name_H-M   'P 1'
#
loop_
_entity.id
_entity.type
_entity.pdbx_description
1 polymer ?
#
loop_
_entity_poly.entity_id
_entity_poly.type
_entity_poly.pdbx_seq_one_letter_code
_entity_poly.pdbx_strand_id
1 'polypeptide(L)'
;MKVLFVTRGFPSEREIMVGNYEAVQAKALAAKGLDVSVMAMRWKPTRYLFFNNRISHREVDGIDIYEFIYVSVSERFRFLRRFCSPMSHGFRKTFNKYLKEKGLPDIVHAHIVLYAYNTLFLKTEYNLPFVITEHWTLMNTGNVSKEVEEMSIAYRFADRVICVSQALADSLKNNFQINSIVIHNMVSDSFFKSARILSNDNHFTFIAIGAFRKNKGFDILIDAFANGRFPENVCLNIVGDGEERELVESKIRKYQLSNQVKLLGTKSPDEVNDLLCHSDCFVLSSRLETFAIVVIEAMAKGLPVIATRSGGPETFLQHEHGILVDKENVKELSDAMKYMVLHYTDYNSKQIRKYCYDHFSQDVIANQIVCVYKEVLSRNK
;
A
#
# COMPACT_ATOMS: atom_id res chain seq x y z
N MET A 1 -12.06 17.72 15.45
CA MET A 1 -10.88 18.06 14.63
C MET A 1 -11.21 17.74 13.19
N LYS A 2 -11.12 18.74 12.32
CA LYS A 2 -11.35 18.61 10.87
C LYS A 2 -10.03 18.26 10.17
N VAL A 3 -9.98 17.13 9.50
CA VAL A 3 -8.79 16.62 8.79
C VAL A 3 -9.06 16.60 7.30
N LEU A 4 -8.21 17.24 6.51
CA LEU A 4 -8.27 17.19 5.06
C LEU A 4 -7.18 16.23 4.53
N PHE A 5 -7.59 15.05 4.08
CA PHE A 5 -6.70 14.15 3.36
C PHE A 5 -6.48 14.61 1.93
N VAL A 6 -5.24 14.50 1.46
CA VAL A 6 -4.90 14.74 0.06
C VAL A 6 -4.28 13.46 -0.51
N THR A 7 -4.95 12.84 -1.49
CA THR A 7 -4.61 11.51 -1.99
C THR A 7 -4.72 11.42 -3.50
N ARG A 8 -4.29 10.27 -4.06
CA ARG A 8 -4.42 9.97 -5.50
C ARG A 8 -5.85 9.61 -5.93
N GLY A 9 -6.73 9.31 -4.99
CA GLY A 9 -8.09 8.87 -5.26
C GLY A 9 -8.72 8.26 -4.03
N PHE A 10 -9.98 7.85 -4.17
CA PHE A 10 -10.71 7.12 -3.15
C PHE A 10 -11.50 5.99 -3.84
N PRO A 11 -11.62 4.79 -3.26
CA PRO A 11 -12.29 3.66 -3.88
C PRO A 11 -13.69 4.00 -4.41
N SER A 12 -14.04 3.38 -5.52
CA SER A 12 -15.37 3.47 -6.12
C SER A 12 -15.76 2.12 -6.70
N GLU A 13 -17.02 1.90 -7.02
CA GLU A 13 -17.52 0.64 -7.60
C GLU A 13 -16.71 0.18 -8.83
N ARG A 14 -16.17 1.12 -9.63
CA ARG A 14 -15.40 0.83 -10.84
C ARG A 14 -13.89 0.72 -10.60
N GLU A 15 -13.38 1.28 -9.53
CA GLU A 15 -11.94 1.38 -9.22
C GLU A 15 -11.72 1.11 -7.73
N ILE A 16 -11.93 -0.14 -7.32
CA ILE A 16 -11.89 -0.57 -5.92
C ILE A 16 -10.49 -0.40 -5.31
N MET A 17 -9.44 -0.55 -6.11
CA MET A 17 -8.06 -0.54 -5.60
C MET A 17 -7.43 0.86 -5.53
N VAL A 18 -8.06 1.88 -6.13
CA VAL A 18 -7.50 3.25 -6.14
C VAL A 18 -7.73 3.91 -4.79
N GLY A 19 -6.64 4.26 -4.09
CA GLY A 19 -6.72 4.92 -2.78
C GLY A 19 -7.24 4.03 -1.65
N ASN A 20 -7.15 2.70 -1.79
CA ASN A 20 -7.71 1.77 -0.80
C ASN A 20 -7.05 1.92 0.58
N TYR A 21 -5.74 2.11 0.65
CA TYR A 21 -5.03 2.26 1.93
C TYR A 21 -5.36 3.56 2.63
N GLU A 22 -5.42 4.63 1.85
CA GLU A 22 -5.79 5.95 2.33
C GLU A 22 -7.25 5.97 2.81
N ALA A 23 -8.12 5.20 2.13
CA ALA A 23 -9.52 5.05 2.53
C ALA A 23 -9.66 4.28 3.85
N VAL A 24 -8.90 3.20 4.05
CA VAL A 24 -8.88 2.46 5.31
C VAL A 24 -8.43 3.38 6.45
N GLN A 25 -7.38 4.18 6.22
CA GLN A 25 -6.90 5.13 7.22
C GLN A 25 -7.90 6.27 7.51
N ALA A 26 -8.53 6.82 6.46
CA ALA A 26 -9.55 7.85 6.63
C ALA A 26 -10.75 7.36 7.45
N LYS A 27 -11.23 6.13 7.15
CA LYS A 27 -12.33 5.49 7.91
C LYS A 27 -11.94 5.22 9.37
N ALA A 28 -10.73 4.74 9.62
CA ALA A 28 -10.23 4.49 10.96
C ALA A 28 -10.16 5.78 11.80
N LEU A 29 -9.73 6.89 11.19
CA LEU A 29 -9.70 8.19 11.86
C LEU A 29 -11.10 8.77 12.08
N ALA A 30 -12.02 8.60 11.13
CA ALA A 30 -13.42 8.99 11.31
C ALA A 30 -14.07 8.21 12.46
N ALA A 31 -13.78 6.91 12.59
CA ALA A 31 -14.22 6.08 13.71
C ALA A 31 -13.67 6.55 15.09
N LYS A 32 -12.55 7.32 15.10
CA LYS A 32 -12.02 8.01 16.29
C LYS A 32 -12.70 9.36 16.57
N GLY A 33 -13.75 9.70 15.82
CA GLY A 33 -14.51 10.95 16.01
C GLY A 33 -13.88 12.16 15.32
N LEU A 34 -12.99 11.99 14.36
CA LEU A 34 -12.47 13.07 13.55
C LEU A 34 -13.42 13.35 12.36
N ASP A 35 -13.58 14.62 12.01
CA ASP A 35 -14.27 15.04 10.78
C ASP A 35 -13.30 14.96 9.61
N VAL A 36 -13.33 13.83 8.90
CA VAL A 36 -12.38 13.54 7.81
C VAL A 36 -13.03 13.83 6.47
N SER A 37 -12.40 14.66 5.68
CA SER A 37 -12.73 14.88 4.27
C SER A 37 -11.53 14.50 3.38
N VAL A 38 -11.79 14.06 2.17
CA VAL A 38 -10.75 13.65 1.21
C VAL A 38 -10.77 14.58 0.00
N MET A 39 -9.62 15.12 -0.34
CA MET A 39 -9.38 15.82 -1.59
C MET A 39 -8.47 14.96 -2.47
N ALA A 40 -8.98 14.54 -3.62
CA ALA A 40 -8.31 13.60 -4.50
C ALA A 40 -8.22 14.10 -5.94
N MET A 41 -7.28 13.54 -6.70
CA MET A 41 -7.19 13.76 -8.12
C MET A 41 -7.30 12.45 -8.88
N ARG A 42 -8.33 12.34 -9.71
CA ARG A 42 -8.55 11.17 -10.56
C ARG A 42 -8.09 11.47 -11.98
N TRP A 43 -7.14 10.69 -12.44
CA TRP A 43 -6.67 10.75 -13.82
C TRP A 43 -7.49 9.83 -14.73
N LYS A 44 -7.85 10.34 -15.93
CA LYS A 44 -8.48 9.55 -17.00
C LYS A 44 -7.64 9.59 -18.27
N PRO A 45 -7.46 8.46 -18.96
CA PRO A 45 -6.70 8.43 -20.22
C PRO A 45 -7.42 9.15 -21.34
N THR A 46 -6.67 9.60 -22.32
CA THR A 46 -7.09 10.45 -23.48
C THR A 46 -8.21 9.90 -24.35
N ARG A 47 -8.53 8.60 -24.31
CA ARG A 47 -9.70 8.03 -25.01
C ARG A 47 -11.05 8.64 -24.58
N TYR A 48 -11.02 9.47 -23.53
CA TYR A 48 -12.16 10.23 -23.02
C TYR A 48 -12.09 11.71 -23.36
N LEU A 49 -11.64 12.08 -24.57
CA LEU A 49 -11.43 13.46 -25.03
C LEU A 49 -12.64 14.41 -24.90
N PHE A 50 -13.85 13.86 -24.76
CA PHE A 50 -15.08 14.65 -24.59
C PHE A 50 -15.42 15.00 -23.15
N PHE A 51 -14.59 14.59 -22.16
CA PHE A 51 -14.83 14.96 -20.77
C PHE A 51 -14.08 16.25 -20.43
N ASN A 52 -14.84 17.28 -20.11
CA ASN A 52 -14.26 18.47 -19.47
C ASN A 52 -13.74 18.11 -18.06
N ASN A 53 -12.64 18.73 -17.69
CA ASN A 53 -12.17 18.69 -16.31
C ASN A 53 -13.29 19.12 -15.38
N ARG A 54 -13.64 18.29 -14.42
CA ARG A 54 -14.73 18.57 -13.48
C ARG A 54 -14.35 18.21 -12.06
N ILE A 55 -14.99 18.92 -11.12
CA ILE A 55 -14.96 18.55 -9.70
C ILE A 55 -16.21 17.72 -9.44
N SER A 56 -16.03 16.54 -8.84
CA SER A 56 -17.11 15.74 -8.28
C SER A 56 -17.05 15.79 -6.76
N HIS A 57 -18.21 15.72 -6.13
CA HIS A 57 -18.37 15.55 -4.70
C HIS A 57 -19.28 14.37 -4.46
N ARG A 58 -18.89 13.50 -3.55
CA ARG A 58 -19.69 12.36 -3.08
C ARG A 58 -19.36 12.05 -1.64
N GLU A 59 -20.27 11.42 -0.95
CA GLU A 59 -20.06 10.90 0.39
C GLU A 59 -19.96 9.37 0.37
N VAL A 60 -19.03 8.82 1.13
CA VAL A 60 -18.87 7.37 1.33
C VAL A 60 -18.59 7.12 2.81
N ASP A 61 -19.44 6.37 3.46
CA ASP A 61 -19.32 6.01 4.89
C ASP A 61 -19.14 7.25 5.81
N GLY A 62 -19.85 8.33 5.53
CA GLY A 62 -19.76 9.58 6.28
C GLY A 62 -18.52 10.44 5.98
N ILE A 63 -17.72 10.08 4.98
CA ILE A 63 -16.55 10.83 4.54
C ILE A 63 -16.88 11.58 3.26
N ASP A 64 -16.70 12.91 3.27
CA ASP A 64 -16.86 13.75 2.08
C ASP A 64 -15.64 13.64 1.17
N ILE A 65 -15.87 13.32 -0.11
CA ILE A 65 -14.82 13.10 -1.09
C ILE A 65 -14.96 14.11 -2.23
N TYR A 66 -13.99 15.00 -2.34
CA TYR A 66 -13.86 16.02 -3.37
C TYR A 66 -12.82 15.57 -4.39
N GLU A 67 -13.25 15.21 -5.59
CA GLU A 67 -12.34 14.70 -6.63
C GLU A 67 -12.26 15.67 -7.81
N PHE A 68 -11.05 16.04 -8.21
CA PHE A 68 -10.80 16.66 -9.49
C PHE A 68 -10.53 15.58 -10.54
N ILE A 69 -11.44 15.48 -11.51
CA ILE A 69 -11.30 14.52 -12.60
C ILE A 69 -10.70 15.28 -13.79
N TYR A 70 -9.47 14.89 -14.18
CA TYR A 70 -8.83 15.48 -15.34
C TYR A 70 -8.47 14.46 -16.42
N VAL A 71 -8.50 14.92 -17.65
CA VAL A 71 -8.11 14.13 -18.82
C VAL A 71 -6.70 14.53 -19.22
N SER A 72 -5.76 13.61 -19.18
CA SER A 72 -4.39 13.87 -19.59
C SER A 72 -4.24 13.60 -21.08
N VAL A 73 -3.66 14.55 -21.81
CA VAL A 73 -3.15 14.32 -23.17
C VAL A 73 -1.97 13.34 -23.08
N SER A 74 -1.90 12.40 -24.01
CA SER A 74 -0.94 11.28 -24.02
C SER A 74 0.50 11.73 -23.72
N GLU A 75 1.36 10.80 -23.29
CA GLU A 75 2.80 11.04 -23.04
C GLU A 75 3.54 11.72 -24.21
N ARG A 76 2.98 11.64 -25.42
CA ARG A 76 3.50 12.28 -26.62
C ARG A 76 3.62 13.80 -26.51
N PHE A 77 2.89 14.45 -25.59
CA PHE A 77 2.92 15.90 -25.34
C PHE A 77 3.51 16.23 -23.94
N ARG A 78 4.42 15.42 -23.48
CA ARG A 78 5.11 15.56 -22.19
C ARG A 78 5.77 16.92 -21.96
N PHE A 79 6.22 17.58 -23.03
CA PHE A 79 6.84 18.90 -22.98
C PHE A 79 5.87 20.03 -22.57
N LEU A 80 4.57 19.89 -22.83
CA LEU A 80 3.55 20.87 -22.42
C LEU A 80 3.24 20.81 -20.91
N ARG A 81 3.62 19.71 -20.23
CA ARG A 81 3.50 19.57 -18.76
C ARG A 81 4.32 20.61 -17.99
N ARG A 82 5.38 21.14 -18.58
CA ARG A 82 6.32 22.06 -17.91
C ARG A 82 5.73 23.45 -17.66
N PHE A 83 4.69 23.87 -18.36
CA PHE A 83 4.14 25.23 -18.30
C PHE A 83 2.87 25.37 -17.48
N CYS A 84 2.14 24.30 -17.23
CA CYS A 84 0.99 24.29 -16.34
C CYS A 84 0.96 22.95 -15.61
N SER A 85 1.16 22.93 -14.30
CA SER A 85 0.83 21.76 -13.53
C SER A 85 -0.70 21.70 -13.41
N PRO A 86 -1.43 20.94 -14.26
CA PRO A 86 -2.88 20.86 -14.18
C PRO A 86 -3.32 20.29 -12.82
N MET A 87 -2.41 19.58 -12.15
CA MET A 87 -2.61 18.99 -10.85
C MET A 87 -2.77 20.05 -9.76
N SER A 88 -1.83 20.98 -9.63
CA SER A 88 -1.91 22.04 -8.63
C SER A 88 -3.15 22.92 -8.84
N HIS A 89 -3.46 23.28 -10.10
CA HIS A 89 -4.65 24.05 -10.44
C HIS A 89 -5.94 23.29 -10.09
N GLY A 90 -5.98 21.99 -10.38
CA GLY A 90 -7.11 21.13 -10.02
C GLY A 90 -7.33 21.07 -8.52
N PHE A 91 -6.27 20.90 -7.74
CA PHE A 91 -6.34 20.91 -6.28
C PHE A 91 -6.81 22.24 -5.73
N ARG A 92 -6.35 23.37 -6.28
CA ARG A 92 -6.83 24.71 -5.88
C ARG A 92 -8.32 24.88 -6.11
N LYS A 93 -8.82 24.48 -7.27
CA LYS A 93 -10.27 24.53 -7.57
C LYS A 93 -11.06 23.62 -6.63
N THR A 94 -10.57 22.43 -6.36
CA THR A 94 -11.22 21.47 -5.47
C THR A 94 -11.22 21.99 -4.03
N PHE A 95 -10.12 22.55 -3.56
CA PHE A 95 -10.02 23.17 -2.25
C PHE A 95 -10.97 24.37 -2.09
N ASN A 96 -11.10 25.21 -3.11
CA ASN A 96 -12.05 26.33 -3.07
C ASN A 96 -13.51 25.86 -2.94
N LYS A 97 -13.86 24.72 -3.53
CA LYS A 97 -15.19 24.12 -3.33
C LYS A 97 -15.32 23.58 -1.90
N TYR A 98 -14.34 22.79 -1.43
CA TYR A 98 -14.29 22.28 -0.06
C TYR A 98 -14.41 23.41 0.96
N LEU A 99 -13.62 24.48 0.79
CA LEU A 99 -13.58 25.65 1.69
C LEU A 99 -14.93 26.33 1.84
N LYS A 100 -15.68 26.45 0.73
CA LYS A 100 -17.04 27.06 0.74
C LYS A 100 -18.05 26.18 1.48
N GLU A 101 -17.90 24.87 1.44
CA GLU A 101 -18.87 23.92 1.99
C GLU A 101 -18.56 23.53 3.45
N LYS A 102 -17.27 23.43 3.80
CA LYS A 102 -16.79 22.90 5.09
C LYS A 102 -16.01 23.90 5.94
N GLY A 103 -15.55 25.03 5.37
CA GLY A 103 -14.62 25.94 6.02
C GLY A 103 -13.18 25.41 6.01
N LEU A 104 -12.29 26.09 6.76
CA LEU A 104 -10.90 25.65 6.88
C LEU A 104 -10.79 24.34 7.67
N PRO A 105 -9.93 23.39 7.24
CA PRO A 105 -9.57 22.25 8.05
C PRO A 105 -8.61 22.67 9.18
N ASP A 106 -8.57 21.90 10.26
CA ASP A 106 -7.61 22.10 11.36
C ASP A 106 -6.22 21.62 10.94
N ILE A 107 -6.15 20.59 10.09
CA ILE A 107 -4.91 19.97 9.63
C ILE A 107 -5.08 19.33 8.24
N VAL A 108 -4.02 19.39 7.45
CA VAL A 108 -3.91 18.71 6.15
C VAL A 108 -3.00 17.50 6.30
N HIS A 109 -3.43 16.36 5.78
CA HIS A 109 -2.62 15.15 5.72
C HIS A 109 -2.49 14.66 4.27
N ALA A 110 -1.34 14.92 3.66
CA ALA A 110 -1.05 14.51 2.29
C ALA A 110 -0.37 13.13 2.26
N HIS A 111 -0.81 12.29 1.34
CA HIS A 111 -0.21 10.98 1.09
C HIS A 111 0.69 11.05 -0.13
N ILE A 112 1.93 10.64 0.04
CA ILE A 112 3.08 10.73 -0.88
C ILE A 112 3.44 12.16 -1.32
N VAL A 113 4.73 12.36 -1.53
CA VAL A 113 5.32 13.67 -1.87
C VAL A 113 4.71 14.32 -3.10
N LEU A 114 4.28 13.54 -4.08
CA LEU A 114 3.65 14.05 -5.30
C LEU A 114 2.40 14.89 -5.01
N TYR A 115 1.52 14.41 -4.12
CA TYR A 115 0.29 15.13 -3.76
C TYR A 115 0.57 16.23 -2.76
N ALA A 116 1.51 16.03 -1.84
CA ALA A 116 1.97 17.05 -0.93
C ALA A 116 2.53 18.27 -1.68
N TYR A 117 3.40 18.06 -2.66
CA TYR A 117 3.97 19.13 -3.48
C TYR A 117 2.90 19.93 -4.24
N ASN A 118 1.94 19.24 -4.84
CA ASN A 118 0.88 19.89 -5.60
C ASN A 118 -0.17 20.61 -4.74
N THR A 119 -0.14 20.39 -3.44
CA THR A 119 -1.04 21.04 -2.46
C THR A 119 -0.29 21.91 -1.44
N LEU A 120 0.99 22.18 -1.70
CA LEU A 120 1.85 22.97 -0.82
C LEU A 120 1.28 24.39 -0.53
N PHE A 121 0.46 24.92 -1.45
CA PHE A 121 -0.25 26.19 -1.25
C PHE A 121 -1.14 26.19 0.02
N LEU A 122 -1.62 25.03 0.48
CA LEU A 122 -2.38 24.90 1.71
C LEU A 122 -1.53 25.30 2.93
N LYS A 123 -0.23 24.98 2.89
CA LYS A 123 0.72 25.44 3.92
C LYS A 123 1.15 26.87 3.70
N THR A 124 1.53 27.24 2.47
CA THR A 124 2.20 28.53 2.21
C THR A 124 1.25 29.72 2.13
N GLU A 125 -0.01 29.53 1.71
CA GLU A 125 -0.98 30.61 1.55
C GLU A 125 -2.04 30.63 2.67
N TYR A 126 -2.42 29.47 3.21
CA TYR A 126 -3.43 29.35 4.26
C TYR A 126 -2.82 29.06 5.63
N ASN A 127 -1.50 28.86 5.71
CA ASN A 127 -0.76 28.52 6.94
C ASN A 127 -1.35 27.31 7.70
N LEU A 128 -1.91 26.34 6.95
CA LEU A 128 -2.50 25.15 7.57
C LEU A 128 -1.41 24.21 8.09
N PRO A 129 -1.59 23.63 9.28
CA PRO A 129 -0.77 22.53 9.75
C PRO A 129 -0.73 21.38 8.73
N PHE A 130 0.47 20.86 8.39
CA PHE A 130 0.67 20.00 7.25
C PHE A 130 1.48 18.75 7.60
N VAL A 131 0.88 17.58 7.46
CA VAL A 131 1.51 16.27 7.69
C VAL A 131 1.63 15.54 6.36
N ILE A 132 2.72 14.82 6.16
CA ILE A 132 2.92 13.96 4.98
C ILE A 132 3.14 12.52 5.45
N THR A 133 2.37 11.57 4.92
CA THR A 133 2.72 10.14 4.99
C THR A 133 3.33 9.70 3.66
N GLU A 134 4.57 9.24 3.72
CA GLU A 134 5.26 8.70 2.57
C GLU A 134 5.17 7.17 2.54
N HIS A 135 4.73 6.63 1.39
CA HIS A 135 4.64 5.20 1.13
C HIS A 135 4.92 4.84 -0.34
N TRP A 136 5.46 5.77 -1.11
CA TRP A 136 5.74 5.57 -2.52
C TRP A 136 7.02 4.76 -2.72
N THR A 137 6.91 3.63 -3.41
CA THR A 137 8.04 2.70 -3.64
C THR A 137 9.22 3.39 -4.34
N LEU A 138 8.96 4.40 -5.17
CA LEU A 138 10.02 5.15 -5.86
C LEU A 138 11.01 5.81 -4.89
N MET A 139 10.55 6.23 -3.71
CA MET A 139 11.39 6.86 -2.70
C MET A 139 12.38 5.87 -2.05
N ASN A 140 12.19 4.58 -2.25
CA ASN A 140 13.04 3.51 -1.69
C ASN A 140 14.05 2.94 -2.73
N THR A 141 14.07 3.49 -3.98
CA THR A 141 14.91 2.93 -5.05
C THR A 141 16.37 3.41 -5.04
N GLY A 142 16.70 4.45 -4.28
CA GLY A 142 18.00 5.12 -4.31
C GLY A 142 18.28 5.96 -5.58
N ASN A 143 17.47 5.78 -6.63
CA ASN A 143 17.57 6.55 -7.88
C ASN A 143 16.46 7.61 -7.92
N VAL A 144 16.80 8.82 -7.50
CA VAL A 144 15.85 9.93 -7.46
C VAL A 144 15.94 10.72 -8.77
N SER A 145 14.84 10.81 -9.51
CA SER A 145 14.79 11.70 -10.68
C SER A 145 14.77 13.17 -10.26
N LYS A 146 15.18 14.09 -11.16
CA LYS A 146 15.12 15.53 -10.88
C LYS A 146 13.70 15.99 -10.49
N GLU A 147 12.67 15.42 -11.10
CA GLU A 147 11.28 15.77 -10.76
C GLU A 147 10.94 15.36 -9.32
N VAL A 148 11.43 14.22 -8.86
CA VAL A 148 11.24 13.77 -7.46
C VAL A 148 12.04 14.63 -6.51
N GLU A 149 13.25 15.03 -6.88
CA GLU A 149 14.08 15.95 -6.12
C GLU A 149 13.39 17.32 -5.95
N GLU A 150 12.83 17.88 -7.04
CA GLU A 150 12.02 19.12 -6.98
C GLU A 150 10.82 18.98 -6.04
N MET A 151 10.10 17.86 -6.09
CA MET A 151 8.94 17.59 -5.23
C MET A 151 9.34 17.42 -3.75
N SER A 152 10.55 16.98 -3.47
CA SER A 152 11.04 16.75 -2.11
C SER A 152 11.02 18.00 -1.22
N ILE A 153 10.94 19.18 -1.82
CA ILE A 153 10.78 20.45 -1.07
C ILE A 153 9.55 20.40 -0.16
N ALA A 154 8.50 19.66 -0.54
CA ALA A 154 7.29 19.56 0.27
C ALA A 154 7.57 18.99 1.67
N TYR A 155 8.55 18.08 1.82
CA TYR A 155 8.93 17.56 3.13
C TYR A 155 9.45 18.63 4.09
N ARG A 156 10.16 19.64 3.55
CA ARG A 156 10.73 20.74 4.37
C ARG A 156 9.67 21.69 4.90
N PHE A 157 8.53 21.76 4.20
CA PHE A 157 7.38 22.58 4.62
C PHE A 157 6.41 21.82 5.52
N ALA A 158 6.54 20.49 5.60
CA ALA A 158 5.69 19.69 6.46
C ALA A 158 6.05 19.90 7.94
N ASP A 159 5.03 20.04 8.78
CA ASP A 159 5.20 20.08 10.24
C ASP A 159 5.63 18.71 10.78
N ARG A 160 5.26 17.64 10.07
CA ARG A 160 5.70 16.27 10.36
C ARG A 160 5.68 15.40 9.09
N VAL A 161 6.71 14.56 8.95
CA VAL A 161 6.78 13.52 7.92
C VAL A 161 6.70 12.16 8.60
N ILE A 162 5.83 11.30 8.09
CA ILE A 162 5.61 9.92 8.52
C ILE A 162 6.10 9.01 7.40
N CYS A 163 6.87 7.98 7.72
CA CYS A 163 7.24 6.89 6.81
C CYS A 163 6.59 5.59 7.28
N VAL A 164 6.18 4.74 6.33
CA VAL A 164 5.51 3.47 6.67
C VAL A 164 6.46 2.36 7.11
N SER A 165 7.78 2.56 6.94
CA SER A 165 8.82 1.63 7.39
C SER A 165 10.11 2.34 7.74
N GLN A 166 10.97 1.67 8.52
CA GLN A 166 12.30 2.19 8.85
C GLN A 166 13.17 2.35 7.59
N ALA A 167 13.14 1.37 6.68
CA ALA A 167 13.90 1.44 5.43
C ALA A 167 13.53 2.69 4.60
N LEU A 168 12.25 3.06 4.56
CA LEU A 168 11.81 4.28 3.88
C LEU A 168 12.24 5.54 4.63
N ALA A 169 12.21 5.54 5.97
CA ALA A 169 12.69 6.65 6.79
C ALA A 169 14.19 6.88 6.58
N ASP A 170 14.98 5.80 6.56
CA ASP A 170 16.42 5.85 6.27
C ASP A 170 16.71 6.36 4.85
N SER A 171 15.90 5.92 3.88
CA SER A 171 16.02 6.41 2.50
C SER A 171 15.75 7.91 2.40
N LEU A 172 14.69 8.42 3.06
CA LEU A 172 14.41 9.85 3.08
C LEU A 172 15.50 10.66 3.78
N LYS A 173 16.06 10.13 4.87
CA LYS A 173 17.17 10.76 5.55
C LYS A 173 18.43 10.81 4.70
N ASN A 174 18.78 9.72 4.04
CA ASN A 174 20.00 9.62 3.23
C ASN A 174 19.92 10.45 1.95
N ASN A 175 18.77 10.41 1.25
CA ASN A 175 18.63 11.06 -0.06
C ASN A 175 18.22 12.54 0.04
N PHE A 176 17.45 12.93 1.05
CA PHE A 176 16.86 14.27 1.14
C PHE A 176 17.17 15.01 2.44
N GLN A 177 17.89 14.39 3.38
CA GLN A 177 18.20 14.92 4.72
C GLN A 177 16.91 15.22 5.54
N ILE A 178 15.86 14.43 5.34
CA ILE A 178 14.56 14.58 6.02
C ILE A 178 14.50 13.61 7.20
N ASN A 179 14.24 14.16 8.39
CA ASN A 179 13.90 13.36 9.56
C ASN A 179 12.40 13.05 9.53
N SER A 180 12.05 11.78 9.67
CA SER A 180 10.68 11.30 9.71
C SER A 180 10.48 10.39 10.93
N ILE A 181 9.20 10.19 11.28
CA ILE A 181 8.80 9.17 12.25
C ILE A 181 8.24 7.97 11.52
N VAL A 182 8.34 6.78 12.11
CA VAL A 182 7.78 5.57 11.52
C VAL A 182 6.42 5.29 12.14
N ILE A 183 5.38 5.28 11.30
CA ILE A 183 4.05 4.76 11.63
C ILE A 183 3.66 3.82 10.50
N HIS A 184 3.47 2.55 10.83
CA HIS A 184 3.20 1.51 9.85
C HIS A 184 1.81 1.66 9.20
N ASN A 185 1.61 0.97 8.09
CA ASN A 185 0.27 0.80 7.52
C ASN A 185 -0.58 -0.07 8.44
N MET A 186 -1.91 0.09 8.32
CA MET A 186 -2.87 -0.67 9.10
C MET A 186 -3.54 -1.76 8.27
N VAL A 187 -3.99 -2.81 8.95
CA VAL A 187 -4.87 -3.84 8.39
C VAL A 187 -6.32 -3.44 8.60
N SER A 188 -7.16 -3.64 7.58
CA SER A 188 -8.60 -3.46 7.76
C SER A 188 -9.16 -4.47 8.77
N ASP A 189 -10.04 -4.00 9.65
CA ASP A 189 -10.68 -4.84 10.69
C ASP A 189 -11.43 -6.05 10.09
N SER A 190 -11.82 -5.97 8.81
CA SER A 190 -12.43 -7.10 8.09
C SER A 190 -11.54 -8.34 8.07
N PHE A 191 -10.20 -8.18 8.04
CA PHE A 191 -9.26 -9.31 8.08
C PHE A 191 -9.19 -9.99 9.45
N PHE A 192 -9.59 -9.30 10.51
CA PHE A 192 -9.66 -9.89 11.86
C PHE A 192 -11.00 -10.58 12.18
N LYS A 193 -12.02 -10.50 11.32
CA LYS A 193 -13.34 -11.12 11.57
C LYS A 193 -13.31 -12.65 11.50
N SER A 194 -12.44 -13.21 10.67
CA SER A 194 -12.23 -14.65 10.53
C SER A 194 -10.76 -15.01 10.68
N ALA A 195 -10.48 -16.21 11.15
CA ALA A 195 -9.13 -16.76 11.22
C ALA A 195 -8.95 -17.78 10.10
N ARG A 196 -7.72 -18.23 9.92
CA ARG A 196 -7.36 -19.36 9.06
C ARG A 196 -8.22 -20.58 9.41
N ILE A 197 -8.67 -21.27 8.37
CA ILE A 197 -9.37 -22.56 8.48
C ILE A 197 -8.34 -23.64 8.19
N LEU A 198 -8.05 -24.46 9.19
CA LEU A 198 -7.16 -25.59 9.01
C LEU A 198 -7.84 -26.63 8.14
N SER A 199 -7.23 -26.97 7.00
CA SER A 199 -7.67 -28.08 6.18
C SER A 199 -7.38 -29.41 6.89
N ASN A 200 -8.36 -30.32 6.90
CA ASN A 200 -8.17 -31.69 7.41
C ASN A 200 -7.69 -32.65 6.32
N ASP A 201 -7.54 -32.16 5.08
CA ASP A 201 -6.99 -32.90 3.96
C ASP A 201 -5.46 -32.74 3.92
N ASN A 202 -4.78 -33.70 3.34
CA ASN A 202 -3.31 -33.73 3.27
C ASN A 202 -2.75 -32.74 2.22
N HIS A 203 -3.48 -31.61 1.99
CA HIS A 203 -3.08 -30.55 1.06
C HIS A 203 -2.38 -29.41 1.79
N PHE A 204 -1.37 -28.82 1.13
CA PHE A 204 -0.70 -27.61 1.60
C PHE A 204 -0.75 -26.52 0.53
N THR A 205 -1.26 -25.34 0.88
CA THR A 205 -1.45 -24.26 -0.06
C THR A 205 -0.62 -23.02 0.33
N PHE A 206 0.36 -22.71 -0.52
CA PHE A 206 0.99 -21.39 -0.53
C PHE A 206 0.08 -20.38 -1.21
N ILE A 207 0.10 -19.14 -0.74
CA ILE A 207 -0.55 -18.02 -1.39
C ILE A 207 0.42 -16.83 -1.54
N ALA A 208 0.39 -16.19 -2.71
CA ALA A 208 1.11 -14.95 -2.99
C ALA A 208 0.16 -13.94 -3.63
N ILE A 209 0.25 -12.65 -3.25
CA ILE A 209 -0.68 -11.61 -3.68
C ILE A 209 0.08 -10.36 -4.12
N GLY A 210 -0.22 -9.85 -5.32
CA GLY A 210 0.37 -8.59 -5.80
C GLY A 210 0.15 -8.37 -7.29
N ALA A 211 0.38 -7.13 -7.74
CA ALA A 211 0.40 -6.83 -9.16
C ALA A 211 1.60 -7.50 -9.84
N PHE A 212 1.40 -8.08 -11.03
CA PHE A 212 2.48 -8.75 -11.79
C PHE A 212 3.41 -7.71 -12.39
N ARG A 213 4.31 -7.19 -11.55
CA ARG A 213 5.36 -6.22 -11.87
C ARG A 213 6.71 -6.77 -11.47
N LYS A 214 7.76 -6.36 -12.16
CA LYS A 214 9.13 -6.81 -11.92
C LYS A 214 9.57 -6.71 -10.44
N ASN A 215 9.17 -5.64 -9.75
CA ASN A 215 9.52 -5.47 -8.34
C ASN A 215 8.86 -6.48 -7.40
N LYS A 216 7.82 -7.21 -7.84
CA LYS A 216 7.12 -8.23 -7.04
C LYS A 216 7.74 -9.63 -7.12
N GLY A 217 8.61 -9.88 -8.10
CA GLY A 217 9.44 -11.09 -8.16
C GLY A 217 8.67 -12.40 -8.33
N PHE A 218 7.51 -12.39 -8.99
CA PHE A 218 6.76 -13.62 -9.24
C PHE A 218 7.53 -14.61 -10.14
N ASP A 219 8.42 -14.12 -10.97
CA ASP A 219 9.35 -14.94 -11.76
C ASP A 219 10.31 -15.73 -10.86
N ILE A 220 10.80 -15.12 -9.76
CA ILE A 220 11.63 -15.78 -8.74
C ILE A 220 10.80 -16.80 -7.95
N LEU A 221 9.55 -16.47 -7.61
CA LEU A 221 8.66 -17.38 -6.89
C LEU A 221 8.40 -18.66 -7.68
N ILE A 222 8.13 -18.57 -8.99
CA ILE A 222 7.93 -19.76 -9.83
C ILE A 222 9.21 -20.57 -9.93
N ASP A 223 10.38 -19.93 -10.11
CA ASP A 223 11.66 -20.64 -10.12
C ASP A 223 11.93 -21.37 -8.79
N ALA A 224 11.62 -20.73 -7.66
CA ALA A 224 11.77 -21.32 -6.32
C ALA A 224 10.81 -22.50 -6.10
N PHE A 225 9.55 -22.36 -6.50
CA PHE A 225 8.56 -23.43 -6.41
C PHE A 225 8.97 -24.64 -7.27
N ALA A 226 9.43 -24.41 -8.51
CA ALA A 226 9.94 -25.45 -9.39
C ALA A 226 11.16 -26.18 -8.79
N ASN A 227 12.11 -25.42 -8.22
CA ASN A 227 13.30 -25.96 -7.57
C ASN A 227 12.95 -26.78 -6.32
N GLY A 228 11.83 -26.48 -5.68
CA GLY A 228 11.30 -27.21 -4.52
C GLY A 228 10.92 -28.66 -4.82
N ARG A 229 10.51 -28.98 -6.05
CA ARG A 229 10.03 -30.29 -6.46
C ARG A 229 8.98 -30.86 -5.50
N PHE A 230 7.99 -30.05 -5.20
CA PHE A 230 6.94 -30.38 -4.24
C PHE A 230 6.06 -31.54 -4.76
N PRO A 231 5.52 -32.39 -3.84
CA PRO A 231 4.54 -33.39 -4.20
C PRO A 231 3.23 -32.73 -4.69
N GLU A 232 2.39 -33.51 -5.38
CA GLU A 232 1.17 -33.00 -6.05
C GLU A 232 0.16 -32.35 -5.10
N ASN A 233 0.18 -32.72 -3.82
CA ASN A 233 -0.69 -32.15 -2.79
C ASN A 233 -0.20 -30.80 -2.24
N VAL A 234 0.93 -30.25 -2.73
CA VAL A 234 1.41 -28.90 -2.42
C VAL A 234 1.11 -27.98 -3.59
N CYS A 235 0.34 -26.93 -3.33
CA CYS A 235 -0.13 -25.99 -4.35
C CYS A 235 0.36 -24.56 -4.08
N LEU A 236 0.39 -23.73 -5.13
CA LEU A 236 0.68 -22.31 -5.06
C LEU A 236 -0.43 -21.52 -5.75
N ASN A 237 -1.16 -20.73 -5.00
CA ASN A 237 -2.15 -19.78 -5.50
C ASN A 237 -1.53 -18.39 -5.65
N ILE A 238 -1.63 -17.77 -6.83
CA ILE A 238 -1.13 -16.42 -7.08
C ILE A 238 -2.30 -15.52 -7.45
N VAL A 239 -2.51 -14.48 -6.64
CA VAL A 239 -3.57 -13.48 -6.81
C VAL A 239 -2.97 -12.21 -7.38
N GLY A 240 -3.52 -11.73 -8.48
CA GLY A 240 -3.10 -10.51 -9.15
C GLY A 240 -3.05 -10.64 -10.65
N ASP A 241 -2.67 -9.54 -11.29
CA ASP A 241 -2.47 -9.42 -12.73
C ASP A 241 -1.51 -8.28 -13.03
N GLY A 242 -0.97 -8.19 -14.24
CA GLY A 242 -0.09 -7.10 -14.64
C GLY A 242 0.81 -7.43 -15.83
N GLU A 243 1.77 -6.54 -16.05
CA GLU A 243 2.65 -6.55 -17.24
C GLU A 243 3.53 -7.80 -17.37
N GLU A 244 3.84 -8.48 -16.25
CA GLU A 244 4.66 -9.70 -16.26
C GLU A 244 3.84 -11.00 -16.30
N ARG A 245 2.53 -10.93 -16.59
CA ARG A 245 1.68 -12.13 -16.64
C ARG A 245 2.21 -13.18 -17.61
N GLU A 246 2.56 -12.79 -18.82
CA GLU A 246 3.09 -13.71 -19.84
C GLU A 246 4.38 -14.40 -19.39
N LEU A 247 5.27 -13.67 -18.71
CA LEU A 247 6.50 -14.23 -18.15
C LEU A 247 6.19 -15.31 -17.11
N VAL A 248 5.28 -15.02 -16.17
CA VAL A 248 4.87 -15.97 -15.12
C VAL A 248 4.24 -17.22 -15.74
N GLU A 249 3.29 -17.05 -16.66
CA GLU A 249 2.66 -18.17 -17.37
C GLU A 249 3.66 -19.01 -18.19
N SER A 250 4.64 -18.37 -18.84
CA SER A 250 5.67 -19.07 -19.59
C SER A 250 6.54 -19.96 -18.71
N LYS A 251 6.89 -19.48 -17.51
CA LYS A 251 7.65 -20.26 -16.53
C LYS A 251 6.83 -21.44 -15.97
N ILE A 252 5.55 -21.23 -15.67
CA ILE A 252 4.64 -22.31 -15.23
C ILE A 252 4.60 -23.43 -16.26
N ARG A 253 4.45 -23.09 -17.56
CA ARG A 253 4.47 -24.07 -18.66
C ARG A 253 5.84 -24.75 -18.79
N LYS A 254 6.94 -23.97 -18.74
CA LYS A 254 8.32 -24.47 -18.85
C LYS A 254 8.62 -25.52 -17.80
N TYR A 255 8.17 -25.32 -16.57
CA TYR A 255 8.40 -26.24 -15.45
C TYR A 255 7.28 -27.28 -15.27
N GLN A 256 6.28 -27.30 -16.15
CA GLN A 256 5.13 -28.24 -16.10
C GLN A 256 4.34 -28.17 -14.78
N LEU A 257 4.18 -26.97 -14.23
CA LEU A 257 3.55 -26.71 -12.92
C LEU A 257 2.05 -26.43 -13.00
N SER A 258 1.41 -26.59 -14.15
CA SER A 258 0.00 -26.17 -14.37
C SER A 258 -1.01 -26.83 -13.43
N ASN A 259 -0.70 -28.00 -12.88
CA ASN A 259 -1.55 -28.70 -11.92
C ASN A 259 -1.40 -28.17 -10.48
N GLN A 260 -0.24 -27.58 -10.14
CA GLN A 260 0.08 -27.12 -8.79
C GLN A 260 0.05 -25.61 -8.63
N VAL A 261 0.27 -24.82 -9.69
CA VAL A 261 0.30 -23.36 -9.66
C VAL A 261 -0.94 -22.78 -10.34
N LYS A 262 -1.73 -21.99 -9.61
CA LYS A 262 -2.96 -21.37 -10.10
C LYS A 262 -2.84 -19.84 -10.11
N LEU A 263 -3.06 -19.21 -11.26
CA LEU A 263 -3.17 -17.77 -11.40
C LEU A 263 -4.64 -17.38 -11.28
N LEU A 264 -5.01 -16.76 -10.15
CA LEU A 264 -6.40 -16.50 -9.79
C LEU A 264 -6.93 -15.15 -10.32
N GLY A 265 -6.05 -14.37 -11.00
CA GLY A 265 -6.41 -13.02 -11.45
C GLY A 265 -6.58 -12.02 -10.31
N THR A 266 -7.06 -10.83 -10.65
CA THR A 266 -7.33 -9.77 -9.65
C THR A 266 -8.56 -10.14 -8.83
N LYS A 267 -8.48 -9.96 -7.52
CA LYS A 267 -9.52 -10.27 -6.54
C LYS A 267 -9.91 -9.04 -5.73
N SER A 268 -11.16 -9.00 -5.30
CA SER A 268 -11.64 -8.01 -4.33
C SER A 268 -11.05 -8.27 -2.95
N PRO A 269 -11.04 -7.26 -2.03
CA PRO A 269 -10.57 -7.46 -0.66
C PRO A 269 -11.27 -8.60 0.08
N ASP A 270 -12.57 -8.82 -0.15
CA ASP A 270 -13.32 -9.91 0.49
C ASP A 270 -12.91 -11.28 -0.06
N GLU A 271 -12.69 -11.40 -1.38
CA GLU A 271 -12.17 -12.63 -1.98
C GLU A 271 -10.72 -12.92 -1.52
N VAL A 272 -9.87 -11.88 -1.40
CA VAL A 272 -8.52 -12.01 -0.83
C VAL A 272 -8.60 -12.51 0.61
N ASN A 273 -9.51 -11.94 1.40
CA ASN A 273 -9.76 -12.31 2.78
C ASN A 273 -10.15 -13.81 2.91
N ASP A 274 -11.01 -14.29 2.02
CA ASP A 274 -11.42 -15.70 1.96
C ASP A 274 -10.27 -16.61 1.52
N LEU A 275 -9.54 -16.27 0.47
CA LEU A 275 -8.39 -17.03 -0.01
C LEU A 275 -7.30 -17.19 1.06
N LEU A 276 -7.03 -16.13 1.83
CA LEU A 276 -6.09 -16.20 2.95
C LEU A 276 -6.59 -17.13 4.06
N CYS A 277 -7.90 -17.19 4.32
CA CYS A 277 -8.45 -18.14 5.29
C CYS A 277 -8.20 -19.61 4.92
N HIS A 278 -8.15 -19.92 3.62
CA HIS A 278 -8.00 -21.26 3.07
C HIS A 278 -6.56 -21.56 2.60
N SER A 279 -5.58 -20.83 3.09
CA SER A 279 -4.17 -21.01 2.77
C SER A 279 -3.37 -21.41 4.01
N ASP A 280 -2.19 -22.00 3.80
CA ASP A 280 -1.33 -22.51 4.88
C ASP A 280 -0.14 -21.60 5.16
N CYS A 281 0.40 -20.97 4.11
CA CYS A 281 1.52 -20.06 4.23
C CYS A 281 1.45 -18.96 3.17
N PHE A 282 1.77 -17.74 3.57
CA PHE A 282 1.90 -16.61 2.67
C PHE A 282 3.35 -16.49 2.17
N VAL A 283 3.55 -16.22 0.87
CA VAL A 283 4.88 -16.02 0.29
C VAL A 283 4.98 -14.67 -0.39
N LEU A 284 6.00 -13.88 -0.01
CA LEU A 284 6.38 -12.63 -0.65
C LEU A 284 7.77 -12.76 -1.26
N SER A 285 7.86 -12.72 -2.59
CA SER A 285 9.09 -12.83 -3.36
C SER A 285 9.66 -11.50 -3.87
N SER A 286 9.17 -10.40 -3.34
CA SER A 286 9.42 -9.05 -3.85
C SER A 286 10.90 -8.68 -3.85
N ARG A 287 11.33 -7.93 -4.89
CA ARG A 287 12.64 -7.28 -4.99
C ARG A 287 12.70 -5.98 -4.20
N LEU A 288 11.54 -5.30 -4.10
CA LEU A 288 11.44 -4.01 -3.43
C LEU A 288 10.03 -3.79 -2.87
N GLU A 289 9.96 -3.50 -1.57
CA GLU A 289 8.74 -3.11 -0.84
C GLU A 289 8.99 -1.88 0.01
N THR A 290 7.98 -1.04 0.14
CA THR A 290 7.98 0.02 1.15
C THR A 290 7.50 -0.49 2.51
N PHE A 291 6.53 -1.42 2.51
CA PHE A 291 6.00 -2.02 3.73
C PHE A 291 5.50 -3.45 3.51
N ALA A 292 4.79 -3.73 2.41
CA ALA A 292 4.14 -5.01 2.11
C ALA A 292 2.87 -5.27 2.96
N ILE A 293 1.82 -4.49 2.76
CA ILE A 293 0.53 -4.62 3.48
C ILE A 293 -0.05 -6.03 3.37
N VAL A 294 0.08 -6.70 2.23
CA VAL A 294 -0.41 -8.07 2.03
C VAL A 294 0.19 -9.09 3.02
N VAL A 295 1.38 -8.80 3.56
CA VAL A 295 2.00 -9.63 4.62
C VAL A 295 1.24 -9.49 5.92
N ILE A 296 0.93 -8.27 6.35
CA ILE A 296 0.16 -8.07 7.59
C ILE A 296 -1.31 -8.51 7.43
N GLU A 297 -1.89 -8.47 6.21
CA GLU A 297 -3.20 -9.07 5.92
C GLU A 297 -3.18 -10.60 6.12
N ALA A 298 -2.12 -11.27 5.66
CA ALA A 298 -1.91 -12.71 5.90
C ALA A 298 -1.68 -13.02 7.40
N MET A 299 -0.87 -12.21 8.07
CA MET A 299 -0.64 -12.34 9.52
C MET A 299 -1.93 -12.12 10.33
N ALA A 300 -2.84 -11.25 9.88
CA ALA A 300 -4.15 -11.07 10.50
C ALA A 300 -5.04 -12.32 10.43
N LYS A 301 -4.76 -13.24 9.50
CA LYS A 301 -5.36 -14.59 9.46
C LYS A 301 -4.61 -15.61 10.30
N GLY A 302 -3.44 -15.25 10.79
CA GLY A 302 -2.55 -16.14 11.53
C GLY A 302 -1.74 -17.07 10.62
N LEU A 303 -1.53 -16.69 9.36
CA LEU A 303 -0.65 -17.42 8.45
C LEU A 303 0.82 -17.16 8.79
N PRO A 304 1.67 -18.18 8.85
CA PRO A 304 3.10 -17.99 8.79
C PRO A 304 3.50 -17.41 7.42
N VAL A 305 4.59 -16.65 7.40
CA VAL A 305 5.02 -15.90 6.24
C VAL A 305 6.43 -16.29 5.82
N ILE A 306 6.66 -16.45 4.52
CA ILE A 306 7.99 -16.41 3.92
C ILE A 306 8.09 -15.10 3.16
N ALA A 307 9.08 -14.26 3.47
CA ALA A 307 9.24 -12.98 2.80
C ALA A 307 10.71 -12.71 2.45
N THR A 308 10.91 -12.07 1.30
CA THR A 308 12.23 -11.56 0.93
C THR A 308 12.60 -10.32 1.74
N ARG A 309 13.91 -10.12 2.00
CA ARG A 309 14.48 -8.88 2.57
C ARG A 309 14.42 -7.76 1.52
N SER A 310 13.24 -7.21 1.31
CA SER A 310 12.92 -6.25 0.25
C SER A 310 12.71 -4.81 0.73
N GLY A 311 12.95 -4.53 2.03
CA GLY A 311 12.91 -3.20 2.66
C GLY A 311 11.74 -3.00 3.62
N GLY A 312 10.58 -3.60 3.37
CA GLY A 312 9.39 -3.51 4.24
C GLY A 312 9.32 -4.61 5.30
N PRO A 313 9.28 -5.90 4.90
CA PRO A 313 9.05 -7.02 5.80
C PRO A 313 10.03 -7.15 6.95
N GLU A 314 11.31 -6.82 6.75
CA GLU A 314 12.36 -6.88 7.77
C GLU A 314 12.08 -5.99 8.98
N THR A 315 11.22 -4.99 8.83
CA THR A 315 10.93 -4.05 9.92
C THR A 315 9.96 -4.63 10.96
N PHE A 316 9.24 -5.70 10.62
CA PHE A 316 8.20 -6.24 11.51
C PHE A 316 8.10 -7.77 11.52
N LEU A 317 8.59 -8.49 10.50
CA LEU A 317 8.52 -9.94 10.48
C LEU A 317 9.63 -10.54 11.35
N GLN A 318 9.22 -11.21 12.43
CA GLN A 318 10.11 -11.90 13.36
C GLN A 318 10.10 -13.41 13.08
N HIS A 319 11.06 -14.15 13.62
CA HIS A 319 11.20 -15.60 13.37
C HIS A 319 10.00 -16.43 13.87
N GLU A 320 9.28 -15.96 14.90
CA GLU A 320 8.05 -16.59 15.39
C GLU A 320 6.87 -16.44 14.44
N HIS A 321 6.99 -15.54 13.47
CA HIS A 321 5.93 -15.26 12.49
C HIS A 321 6.24 -15.82 11.11
N GLY A 322 7.51 -16.21 10.84
CA GLY A 322 7.90 -16.69 9.53
C GLY A 322 9.40 -16.63 9.26
N ILE A 323 9.75 -16.70 7.99
CA ILE A 323 11.13 -16.78 7.51
C ILE A 323 11.44 -15.60 6.60
N LEU A 324 12.56 -14.91 6.87
CA LEU A 324 13.12 -13.90 5.98
C LEU A 324 14.25 -14.52 5.15
N VAL A 325 14.15 -14.38 3.83
CA VAL A 325 15.15 -14.86 2.85
C VAL A 325 15.74 -13.69 2.07
N ASP A 326 16.91 -13.87 1.49
CA ASP A 326 17.51 -12.86 0.66
C ASP A 326 16.76 -12.71 -0.68
N LYS A 327 16.58 -11.46 -1.12
CA LYS A 327 15.96 -11.20 -2.42
C LYS A 327 16.84 -11.73 -3.55
N GLU A 328 16.21 -12.09 -4.68
CA GLU A 328 16.88 -12.69 -5.85
C GLU A 328 17.51 -14.08 -5.57
N ASN A 329 17.28 -14.68 -4.40
CA ASN A 329 17.85 -15.97 -4.01
C ASN A 329 16.82 -17.08 -4.15
N VAL A 330 16.71 -17.64 -5.36
CA VAL A 330 15.78 -18.74 -5.70
C VAL A 330 15.99 -19.96 -4.78
N LYS A 331 17.26 -20.27 -4.46
CA LYS A 331 17.56 -21.45 -3.63
C LYS A 331 17.07 -21.27 -2.21
N GLU A 332 17.38 -20.15 -1.58
CA GLU A 332 16.99 -19.87 -0.20
C GLU A 332 15.46 -19.79 -0.05
N LEU A 333 14.77 -19.15 -1.02
CA LEU A 333 13.31 -19.11 -1.06
C LEU A 333 12.73 -20.52 -1.21
N SER A 334 13.30 -21.35 -2.07
CA SER A 334 12.89 -22.75 -2.25
C SER A 334 13.09 -23.58 -0.96
N ASP A 335 14.24 -23.41 -0.31
CA ASP A 335 14.56 -24.14 0.92
C ASP A 335 13.63 -23.71 2.07
N ALA A 336 13.31 -22.40 2.17
CA ALA A 336 12.33 -21.86 3.12
C ALA A 336 10.92 -22.43 2.86
N MET A 337 10.52 -22.56 1.59
CA MET A 337 9.23 -23.16 1.23
C MET A 337 9.19 -24.64 1.62
N LYS A 338 10.25 -25.42 1.38
CA LYS A 338 10.34 -26.82 1.81
C LYS A 338 10.25 -26.94 3.33
N TYR A 339 10.99 -26.11 4.06
CA TYR A 339 10.96 -26.08 5.50
C TYR A 339 9.53 -25.80 5.99
N MET A 340 8.85 -24.81 5.40
CA MET A 340 7.51 -24.43 5.80
C MET A 340 6.49 -25.56 5.63
N VAL A 341 6.56 -26.33 4.52
CA VAL A 341 5.66 -27.48 4.29
C VAL A 341 5.76 -28.50 5.44
N LEU A 342 6.95 -28.69 5.99
CA LEU A 342 7.20 -29.65 7.07
C LEU A 342 6.93 -29.11 8.47
N HIS A 343 7.05 -27.79 8.66
CA HIS A 343 7.11 -27.14 9.98
C HIS A 343 6.05 -26.07 10.19
N TYR A 344 5.07 -25.90 9.30
CA TYR A 344 4.07 -24.83 9.44
C TYR A 344 3.22 -24.92 10.70
N THR A 345 3.09 -26.12 11.28
CA THR A 345 2.38 -26.35 12.55
C THR A 345 3.15 -25.84 13.76
N ASP A 346 4.47 -25.61 13.65
CA ASP A 346 5.30 -25.04 14.70
C ASP A 346 5.00 -23.54 14.90
N TYR A 347 4.39 -22.89 13.90
CA TYR A 347 3.98 -21.50 13.96
C TYR A 347 2.62 -21.35 14.62
N ASN A 348 2.59 -20.63 15.74
CA ASN A 348 1.36 -20.41 16.49
C ASN A 348 0.47 -19.35 15.82
N SER A 349 -0.53 -19.78 15.06
CA SER A 349 -1.48 -18.92 14.34
C SER A 349 -2.14 -17.87 15.23
N LYS A 350 -2.49 -18.18 16.47
CA LYS A 350 -3.08 -17.22 17.42
C LYS A 350 -2.08 -16.14 17.84
N GLN A 351 -0.82 -16.51 18.01
CA GLN A 351 0.26 -15.58 18.35
C GLN A 351 0.57 -14.63 17.20
N ILE A 352 0.70 -15.15 15.98
CA ILE A 352 0.89 -14.35 14.76
C ILE A 352 -0.24 -13.34 14.63
N ARG A 353 -1.49 -13.78 14.73
CA ARG A 353 -2.67 -12.92 14.63
C ARG A 353 -2.72 -11.87 15.75
N LYS A 354 -2.40 -12.25 16.98
CA LYS A 354 -2.34 -11.32 18.12
C LYS A 354 -1.28 -10.25 17.91
N TYR A 355 -0.07 -10.64 17.50
CA TYR A 355 0.99 -9.68 17.15
C TYR A 355 0.54 -8.70 16.07
N CYS A 356 -0.08 -9.21 15.01
CA CYS A 356 -0.61 -8.36 13.95
C CYS A 356 -1.66 -7.36 14.47
N TYR A 357 -2.58 -7.80 15.32
CA TYR A 357 -3.59 -6.94 15.91
C TYR A 357 -2.99 -5.85 16.81
N ASP A 358 -2.07 -6.24 17.69
CA ASP A 358 -1.43 -5.34 18.66
C ASP A 358 -0.55 -4.26 17.99
N HIS A 359 -0.08 -4.49 16.74
CA HIS A 359 0.84 -3.57 16.06
C HIS A 359 0.25 -2.88 14.83
N PHE A 360 -0.73 -3.50 14.14
CA PHE A 360 -1.21 -3.04 12.84
C PHE A 360 -2.73 -2.89 12.74
N SER A 361 -3.49 -3.08 13.83
CA SER A 361 -4.94 -2.83 13.80
C SER A 361 -5.24 -1.36 13.51
N GLN A 362 -6.43 -1.12 12.96
CA GLN A 362 -6.92 0.24 12.69
C GLN A 362 -6.88 1.10 13.96
N ASP A 363 -7.24 0.52 15.10
CA ASP A 363 -7.24 1.22 16.38
C ASP A 363 -5.85 1.72 16.79
N VAL A 364 -4.85 0.84 16.74
CA VAL A 364 -3.46 1.14 17.14
C VAL A 364 -2.85 2.21 16.24
N ILE A 365 -2.94 2.03 14.93
CA ILE A 365 -2.32 2.96 13.97
C ILE A 365 -3.06 4.31 13.95
N ALA A 366 -4.40 4.31 14.00
CA ALA A 366 -5.16 5.55 14.07
C ALA A 366 -4.83 6.36 15.32
N ASN A 367 -4.65 5.72 16.49
CA ASN A 367 -4.23 6.39 17.71
C ASN A 367 -2.85 7.04 17.56
N GLN A 368 -1.88 6.38 16.93
CA GLN A 368 -0.55 6.96 16.66
C GLN A 368 -0.66 8.20 15.77
N ILE A 369 -1.47 8.15 14.71
CA ILE A 369 -1.69 9.29 13.80
C ILE A 369 -2.39 10.44 14.53
N VAL A 370 -3.39 10.15 15.37
CA VAL A 370 -4.07 11.19 16.17
C VAL A 370 -3.10 11.86 17.15
N CYS A 371 -2.16 11.12 17.74
CA CYS A 371 -1.11 11.71 18.58
C CYS A 371 -0.24 12.69 17.78
N VAL A 372 0.15 12.34 16.55
CA VAL A 372 0.90 13.24 15.66
C VAL A 372 0.10 14.52 15.36
N TYR A 373 -1.19 14.38 15.06
CA TYR A 373 -2.02 15.57 14.80
C TYR A 373 -2.10 16.49 16.01
N LYS A 374 -2.29 15.93 17.21
CA LYS A 374 -2.32 16.72 18.46
C LYS A 374 -0.99 17.44 18.71
N GLU A 375 0.13 16.76 18.47
CA GLU A 375 1.46 17.36 18.62
C GLU A 375 1.66 18.52 17.63
N VAL A 376 1.34 18.31 16.35
CA VAL A 376 1.46 19.34 15.31
C VAL A 376 0.58 20.56 15.63
N LEU A 377 -0.66 20.33 16.03
CA LEU A 377 -1.59 21.42 16.37
C LEU A 377 -1.18 22.18 17.63
N SER A 378 -0.54 21.53 18.58
CA SER A 378 -0.07 22.21 19.80
C SER A 378 1.12 23.16 19.55
N ARG A 379 1.92 22.88 18.51
CA ARG A 379 3.08 23.71 18.12
C ARG A 379 2.70 24.91 17.24
N ASN A 380 1.54 24.86 16.62
CA ASN A 380 1.04 25.91 15.71
C ASN A 380 0.02 26.85 16.40
N LYS A 381 -0.21 26.70 17.70
CA LYS A 381 -0.93 27.65 18.56
C LYS A 381 0.04 28.65 19.15
#